data_20ec02307e43aad9ce3d2167160a6678
#
_entry.id   20ec02307e43aad9ce3d2167160a6678
#
_cell.length_a   1.000
_cell.length_b   1.000
_cell.length_c   1.000
_cell.angle_alpha   90.00
_cell.angle_beta   90.00
_cell.angle_gamma   90.00
#
_symmetry.space_group_name_H-M   'P 1'
#
loop_
_entity.id
_entity.type
_entity.pdbx_description
1 polymer ?
#
loop_
_entity_poly.entity_id
_entity_poly.type
_entity_poly.pdbx_seq_one_letter_code
_entity_poly.pdbx_strand_id
1 'polypeptide(L)'
;CFSSSKPDYVFHLAAQSYPKTSFDSPLETLETNILGTAKVLDAIKHLKLDPIVHVCASSEVFGRVPKEFLPITEDVTFHPASPYAISKVGTDLVGRLCGSIWDDSHDNAHVYSHWPSPRRCIC
;
A
#
# COMPACT_ATOMS: atom_id res chain seq x y z
N CYS A 1 -16.13 13.61 2.09
CA CYS A 1 -15.30 13.70 0.88
C CYS A 1 -15.68 12.65 -0.15
N PHE A 2 -15.37 11.36 0.04
CA PHE A 2 -15.62 10.32 -0.97
C PHE A 2 -17.08 10.22 -1.41
N SER A 3 -18.04 10.28 -0.50
CA SER A 3 -19.47 10.21 -0.84
C SER A 3 -19.96 11.36 -1.74
N SER A 4 -19.33 12.53 -1.64
CA SER A 4 -19.68 13.70 -2.46
C SER A 4 -18.96 13.71 -3.80
N SER A 5 -17.68 13.31 -3.84
CA SER A 5 -16.84 13.42 -5.03
C SER A 5 -16.99 12.24 -5.98
N LYS A 6 -17.30 11.03 -5.46
CA LYS A 6 -17.39 9.77 -6.22
C LYS A 6 -16.22 9.66 -7.22
N PRO A 7 -14.97 9.62 -6.75
CA PRO A 7 -13.80 9.69 -7.62
C PRO A 7 -13.64 8.41 -8.44
N ASP A 8 -13.15 8.54 -9.68
CA ASP A 8 -12.71 7.41 -10.51
C ASP A 8 -11.30 6.93 -10.14
N TYR A 9 -10.48 7.83 -9.55
CA TYR A 9 -9.09 7.56 -9.14
C TYR A 9 -8.84 8.10 -7.74
N VAL A 10 -8.15 7.31 -6.92
CA VAL A 10 -7.67 7.71 -5.59
C VAL A 10 -6.17 7.49 -5.49
N PHE A 11 -5.41 8.57 -5.32
CA PHE A 11 -3.97 8.52 -5.05
C PHE A 11 -3.73 8.68 -3.56
N HIS A 12 -3.51 7.57 -2.86
CA HIS A 12 -3.26 7.56 -1.43
C HIS A 12 -1.78 7.79 -1.14
N LEU A 13 -1.43 9.07 -0.96
CA LEU A 13 -0.07 9.53 -0.66
C LEU A 13 0.13 9.88 0.83
N ALA A 14 -0.96 9.91 1.59
CA ALA A 14 -0.92 10.27 3.01
C ALA A 14 -0.17 9.20 3.82
N ALA A 15 0.95 9.60 4.41
CA ALA A 15 1.79 8.73 5.21
C ALA A 15 2.71 9.55 6.12
N GLN A 16 3.16 8.97 7.24
CA GLN A 16 4.40 9.37 7.88
C GLN A 16 5.53 8.85 6.99
N SER A 17 6.25 9.76 6.29
CA SER A 17 7.20 9.40 5.22
C SER A 17 8.67 9.68 5.58
N TYR A 18 8.97 10.10 6.81
CA TYR A 18 10.31 10.40 7.26
C TYR A 18 10.90 9.26 8.08
N PRO A 19 11.85 8.45 7.53
CA PRO A 19 12.37 7.24 8.19
C PRO A 19 12.92 7.47 9.57
N LYS A 20 13.63 8.59 9.80
CA LYS A 20 14.21 8.90 11.13
C LYS A 20 13.13 8.99 12.21
N THR A 21 12.02 9.68 11.95
CA THR A 21 10.91 9.80 12.90
C THR A 21 10.31 8.43 13.25
N SER A 22 10.39 7.45 12.35
CA SER A 22 9.87 6.11 12.62
C SER A 22 10.63 5.36 13.71
N PHE A 23 11.89 5.71 13.97
CA PHE A 23 12.65 5.15 15.10
C PHE A 23 12.26 5.80 16.44
N ASP A 24 11.89 7.08 16.41
CA ASP A 24 11.47 7.82 17.61
C ASP A 24 10.01 7.48 17.98
N SER A 25 9.14 7.27 16.97
CA SER A 25 7.71 6.99 17.13
C SER A 25 7.25 5.84 16.23
N PRO A 26 7.70 4.59 16.49
CA PRO A 26 7.40 3.46 15.62
C PRO A 26 5.91 3.10 15.58
N LEU A 27 5.22 3.15 16.71
CA LEU A 27 3.79 2.80 16.80
C LEU A 27 2.94 3.80 16.00
N GLU A 28 3.20 5.09 16.13
CA GLU A 28 2.51 6.14 15.38
C GLU A 28 2.73 5.97 13.87
N THR A 29 3.97 5.61 13.47
CA THR A 29 4.30 5.35 12.06
C THR A 29 3.50 4.15 11.51
N LEU A 30 3.43 3.05 12.26
CA LEU A 30 2.66 1.86 11.87
C LEU A 30 1.16 2.18 11.81
N GLU A 31 0.63 2.86 12.81
CA GLU A 31 -0.78 3.25 12.86
C GLU A 31 -1.14 4.17 11.69
N THR A 32 -0.36 5.22 11.47
CA THR A 32 -0.60 6.18 10.39
C THR A 32 -0.56 5.51 9.02
N ASN A 33 0.46 4.70 8.76
CA ASN A 33 0.69 4.14 7.44
C ASN A 33 -0.18 2.91 7.16
N ILE A 34 -0.22 1.94 8.07
CA ILE A 34 -0.95 0.68 7.84
C ILE A 34 -2.44 0.87 8.11
N LEU A 35 -2.80 1.31 9.33
CA LEU A 35 -4.21 1.47 9.68
C LEU A 35 -4.84 2.64 8.94
N GLY A 36 -4.09 3.71 8.65
CA GLY A 36 -4.55 4.82 7.81
C GLY A 36 -4.94 4.35 6.42
N THR A 37 -4.10 3.52 5.77
CA THR A 37 -4.41 2.93 4.47
C THR A 37 -5.62 2.00 4.55
N ALA A 38 -5.69 1.12 5.56
CA ALA A 38 -6.83 0.23 5.76
C ALA A 38 -8.15 1.01 5.92
N LYS A 39 -8.14 2.10 6.69
CA LYS A 39 -9.33 2.98 6.88
C LYS A 39 -9.78 3.63 5.56
N VAL A 40 -8.84 4.04 4.70
CA VAL A 40 -9.19 4.62 3.39
C VAL A 40 -9.87 3.58 2.51
N LEU A 41 -9.31 2.37 2.42
CA LEU A 41 -9.86 1.28 1.62
C LEU A 41 -11.22 0.82 2.17
N ASP A 42 -11.34 0.68 3.48
CA ASP A 42 -12.60 0.33 4.16
C ASP A 42 -13.71 1.37 3.90
N ALA A 43 -13.37 2.67 3.93
CA ALA A 43 -14.30 3.74 3.59
C ALA A 43 -14.79 3.67 2.15
N ILE A 44 -13.93 3.33 1.19
CA ILE A 44 -14.28 3.14 -0.22
C ILE A 44 -15.28 1.98 -0.34
N LYS A 45 -15.00 0.86 0.32
CA LYS A 45 -15.89 -0.32 0.36
C LYS A 45 -17.25 0.01 0.95
N HIS A 46 -17.30 0.64 2.14
CA HIS A 46 -18.57 0.99 2.81
C HIS A 46 -19.45 1.93 1.98
N LEU A 47 -18.83 2.81 1.21
CA LEU A 47 -19.54 3.73 0.31
C LEU A 47 -19.91 3.08 -1.04
N LYS A 48 -19.55 1.81 -1.25
CA LYS A 48 -19.79 1.07 -2.52
C LYS A 48 -19.28 1.86 -3.73
N LEU A 49 -18.09 2.43 -3.60
CA LEU A 49 -17.38 3.12 -4.68
C LEU A 49 -16.44 2.14 -5.37
N ASP A 50 -16.19 2.38 -6.65
CA ASP A 50 -15.32 1.54 -7.49
C ASP A 50 -14.17 2.37 -8.13
N PRO A 51 -13.35 3.11 -7.36
CA PRO A 51 -12.23 3.83 -7.92
C PRO A 51 -11.03 2.92 -8.15
N ILE A 52 -10.19 3.31 -9.10
CA ILE A 52 -8.81 2.81 -9.18
C ILE A 52 -8.02 3.46 -8.03
N VAL A 53 -7.51 2.65 -7.10
CA VAL A 53 -6.75 3.14 -5.95
C VAL A 53 -5.26 2.89 -6.14
N HIS A 54 -4.47 3.97 -6.17
CA HIS A 54 -3.01 3.91 -6.14
C HIS A 54 -2.51 4.07 -4.71
N VAL A 55 -1.86 3.03 -4.18
CA VAL A 55 -1.21 3.04 -2.85
C VAL A 55 0.29 3.22 -3.04
N CYS A 56 0.85 4.30 -2.46
CA CYS A 56 2.26 4.63 -2.63
C CYS A 56 3.16 3.76 -1.76
N ALA A 57 3.97 2.91 -2.38
CA ALA A 57 5.01 2.09 -1.75
C ALA A 57 6.32 2.88 -1.49
N SER A 58 7.40 2.18 -1.19
CA SER A 58 8.74 2.74 -1.01
C SER A 58 9.80 1.70 -1.36
N SER A 59 10.90 2.12 -1.98
CA SER A 59 12.06 1.25 -2.24
C SER A 59 12.76 0.78 -0.95
N GLU A 60 12.54 1.43 0.18
CA GLU A 60 13.11 1.01 1.47
C GLU A 60 12.59 -0.35 1.96
N VAL A 61 11.50 -0.87 1.38
CA VAL A 61 11.00 -2.21 1.67
C VAL A 61 12.02 -3.32 1.37
N PHE A 62 12.98 -3.06 0.46
CA PHE A 62 14.04 -4.01 0.09
C PHE A 62 15.28 -3.91 0.97
N GLY A 63 15.43 -2.85 1.78
CA GLY A 63 16.59 -2.63 2.61
C GLY A 63 17.90 -2.57 1.80
N ARG A 64 18.92 -3.29 2.27
CA ARG A 64 20.21 -3.37 1.56
C ARG A 64 20.19 -4.50 0.54
N VAL A 65 20.05 -4.13 -0.72
CA VAL A 65 20.07 -5.09 -1.83
C VAL A 65 21.53 -5.31 -2.28
N PRO A 66 22.04 -6.55 -2.33
CA PRO A 66 23.33 -6.87 -2.91
C PRO A 66 23.43 -6.43 -4.37
N LYS A 67 24.65 -6.08 -4.82
CA LYS A 67 24.84 -5.51 -6.17
C LYS A 67 24.42 -6.45 -7.30
N GLU A 68 24.52 -7.76 -7.07
CA GLU A 68 24.12 -8.81 -8.01
C GLU A 68 22.61 -8.86 -8.28
N PHE A 69 21.80 -8.26 -7.39
CA PHE A 69 20.35 -8.16 -7.53
C PHE A 69 19.88 -6.77 -8.03
N LEU A 70 20.80 -6.00 -8.59
CA LEU A 70 20.47 -4.71 -9.22
C LEU A 70 20.45 -4.86 -10.74
N PRO A 71 19.48 -4.24 -11.44
CA PRO A 71 18.34 -3.46 -10.90
C PRO A 71 17.35 -4.34 -10.11
N ILE A 72 16.69 -3.75 -9.12
CA ILE A 72 15.69 -4.44 -8.30
C ILE A 72 14.52 -4.86 -9.20
N THR A 73 14.15 -6.16 -9.12
CA THR A 73 13.02 -6.75 -9.82
C THR A 73 11.94 -7.18 -8.81
N GLU A 74 10.78 -7.65 -9.32
CA GLU A 74 9.66 -8.11 -8.52
C GLU A 74 9.97 -9.35 -7.66
N ASP A 75 11.00 -10.11 -8.04
CA ASP A 75 11.39 -11.35 -7.35
C ASP A 75 12.24 -11.09 -6.10
N VAL A 76 12.70 -9.83 -5.92
CA VAL A 76 13.52 -9.47 -4.74
C VAL A 76 12.64 -9.47 -3.50
N THR A 77 13.03 -10.26 -2.51
CA THR A 77 12.32 -10.38 -1.23
C THR A 77 12.41 -9.10 -0.41
N PHE A 78 11.36 -8.79 0.33
CA PHE A 78 11.37 -7.67 1.26
C PHE A 78 12.32 -7.92 2.43
N HIS A 79 13.19 -6.95 2.71
CA HIS A 79 14.12 -6.92 3.83
C HIS A 79 14.08 -5.56 4.54
N PRO A 80 12.92 -5.14 5.08
CA PRO A 80 12.77 -3.82 5.69
C PRO A 80 13.72 -3.66 6.89
N ALA A 81 14.46 -2.55 6.93
CA ALA A 81 15.47 -2.26 7.94
C ALA A 81 15.07 -1.11 8.89
N SER A 82 13.86 -0.60 8.80
CA SER A 82 13.34 0.48 9.65
C SER A 82 11.87 0.28 9.95
N PRO A 83 11.32 0.87 11.03
CA PRO A 83 9.87 0.86 11.29
C PRO A 83 9.08 1.49 10.13
N TYR A 84 9.62 2.52 9.47
CA TYR A 84 9.05 3.08 8.27
C TYR A 84 8.96 2.04 7.13
N ALA A 85 10.06 1.34 6.84
CA ALA A 85 10.07 0.31 5.81
C ALA A 85 9.08 -0.83 6.11
N ILE A 86 9.00 -1.26 7.37
CA ILE A 86 8.00 -2.25 7.85
C ILE A 86 6.58 -1.72 7.60
N SER A 87 6.32 -0.45 7.93
CA SER A 87 5.00 0.14 7.70
C SER A 87 4.63 0.16 6.22
N LYS A 88 5.59 0.38 5.33
CA LYS A 88 5.37 0.38 3.87
C LYS A 88 5.14 -1.02 3.31
N VAL A 89 5.81 -2.05 3.85
CA VAL A 89 5.47 -3.45 3.55
C VAL A 89 4.03 -3.76 3.99
N GLY A 90 3.67 -3.38 5.22
CA GLY A 90 2.31 -3.56 5.73
C GLY A 90 1.26 -2.84 4.88
N THR A 91 1.54 -1.62 4.43
CA THR A 91 0.67 -0.84 3.53
C THR A 91 0.45 -1.56 2.19
N ASP A 92 1.51 -2.11 1.59
CA ASP A 92 1.43 -2.89 0.35
C ASP A 92 0.58 -4.15 0.53
N LEU A 93 0.82 -4.91 1.61
CA LEU A 93 0.06 -6.11 1.92
C LEU A 93 -1.43 -5.84 2.19
N VAL A 94 -1.75 -4.75 2.88
CA VAL A 94 -3.14 -4.32 3.10
C VAL A 94 -3.82 -3.98 1.78
N GLY A 95 -3.12 -3.26 0.88
CA GLY A 95 -3.64 -2.98 -0.46
C GLY A 95 -3.96 -4.25 -1.24
N ARG A 96 -3.03 -5.21 -1.27
CA ARG A 96 -3.22 -6.50 -1.95
C ARG A 96 -4.34 -7.34 -1.33
N LEU A 97 -4.42 -7.39 0.00
CA LEU A 97 -5.47 -8.12 0.72
C LEU A 97 -6.86 -7.57 0.37
N CYS A 98 -7.00 -6.26 0.39
CA CYS A 98 -8.27 -5.62 0.03
C CYS A 98 -8.67 -5.92 -1.42
N GLY A 99 -7.72 -5.85 -2.37
CA GLY A 99 -7.97 -6.24 -3.75
C GLY A 99 -8.49 -7.68 -3.87
N SER A 100 -7.81 -8.64 -3.25
CA SER A 100 -8.16 -10.06 -3.36
C SER A 100 -9.49 -10.45 -2.69
N ILE A 101 -9.85 -9.83 -1.55
CA ILE A 101 -11.09 -10.13 -0.83
C ILE A 101 -12.31 -9.48 -1.50
N TRP A 102 -12.11 -8.34 -2.15
CA TRP A 102 -13.23 -7.61 -2.77
C TRP A 102 -13.60 -8.14 -4.15
N ASP A 103 -12.67 -8.79 -4.84
CA ASP A 103 -12.92 -9.41 -6.15
C ASP A 103 -13.92 -10.58 -6.06
N ASP A 104 -13.94 -11.33 -4.95
CA ASP A 104 -14.90 -12.42 -4.71
C ASP A 104 -16.34 -11.94 -4.47
N SER A 105 -16.60 -10.65 -4.30
CA SER A 105 -17.89 -10.09 -3.92
C SER A 105 -18.59 -9.26 -5.01
N HIS A 106 -18.18 -9.32 -6.28
CA HIS A 106 -18.72 -8.55 -7.40
C HIS A 106 -18.66 -7.02 -7.30
N ASP A 107 -17.91 -6.47 -6.36
CA ASP A 107 -17.73 -5.03 -6.21
C ASP A 107 -16.25 -4.69 -6.53
N ASN A 108 -16.01 -4.18 -7.73
CA ASN A 108 -14.73 -3.98 -8.39
C ASN A 108 -13.91 -2.79 -7.85
N ALA A 109 -13.31 -2.87 -6.69
CA ALA A 109 -12.30 -1.87 -6.32
C ALA A 109 -10.91 -2.29 -6.80
N HIS A 110 -10.36 -1.58 -7.79
CA HIS A 110 -9.04 -1.86 -8.35
C HIS A 110 -7.94 -1.18 -7.54
N VAL A 111 -7.18 -1.94 -6.73
CA VAL A 111 -6.07 -1.42 -5.95
C VAL A 111 -4.75 -1.69 -6.67
N TYR A 112 -4.03 -0.64 -7.04
CA TYR A 112 -2.67 -0.72 -7.59
C TYR A 112 -1.64 -0.41 -6.51
N SER A 113 -0.88 -1.42 -6.07
CA SER A 113 0.40 -1.19 -5.43
C SER A 113 1.47 -1.02 -6.53
N HIS A 114 2.44 -0.16 -6.31
CA HIS A 114 3.44 0.26 -7.32
C HIS A 114 4.40 -0.87 -7.76
N TRP A 115 4.04 -2.13 -7.58
CA TRP A 115 4.87 -3.27 -7.93
C TRP A 115 4.19 -4.15 -8.96
N PRO A 116 4.81 -4.42 -10.13
CA PRO A 116 4.26 -5.35 -11.09
C PRO A 116 4.28 -6.76 -10.48
N SER A 117 3.12 -7.29 -10.16
CA SER A 117 2.95 -8.71 -9.89
C SER A 117 2.84 -9.45 -11.22
N PRO A 118 3.50 -10.62 -11.43
CA PRO A 118 3.37 -11.41 -12.65
C PRO A 118 1.97 -12.03 -12.82
N ARG A 119 1.11 -11.92 -11.86
CA ARG A 119 -0.33 -12.14 -12.02
C ARG A 119 -0.99 -10.78 -11.95
N ARG A 120 -1.66 -10.41 -13.02
CA ARG A 120 -2.52 -9.25 -13.05
C ARG A 120 -3.33 -9.19 -11.75
N CYS A 121 -2.83 -8.45 -10.75
CA CYS A 121 -3.73 -7.75 -9.87
C CYS A 121 -4.26 -6.58 -10.69
N ILE A 122 -5.09 -6.91 -11.66
CA ILE A 122 -6.23 -6.12 -12.01
C ILE A 122 -7.15 -6.40 -10.84
N CYS A 123 -6.92 -5.69 -9.77
CA CYS A 123 -7.88 -5.56 -8.71
C CYS A 123 -8.74 -4.40 -9.05
#